data_abfa12f45bce1d191e7f3bbb99fb7c7c
#
_entry.id   abfa12f45bce1d191e7f3bbb99fb7c7c
#
_cell.length_a   1.000
_cell.length_b   1.000
_cell.length_c   1.000
_cell.angle_alpha   90.00
_cell.angle_beta   90.00
_cell.angle_gamma   90.00
#
_symmetry.space_group_name_H-M   'P 1'
#
loop_
_entity.id
_entity.type
_entity.pdbx_description
1 polymer ?
#
loop_
_entity_poly.entity_id
_entity_poly.type
_entity_poly.pdbx_seq_one_letter_code
_entity_poly.pdbx_strand_id
1 'polypeptide(L)'
;MMNELVETHMTKDVVTLNPDSTLGEVREILLSKHIHHVPILEGKKLVGMITSWDIFKLGKSVEEYNSMKVSEIMTRKVATLDPGQHLGAVAEVLTRHLFHAIPIVNDEHELLGIITSTDIVRYEHIKEYPENLEKFVGENM
;
A
#
# COMPACT_ATOMS: atom_id res chain seq x y z
N MET A 1 6.64 22.78 1.40
CA MET A 1 5.30 22.51 1.91
C MET A 1 4.64 21.40 1.10
N MET A 2 3.71 20.68 1.66
CA MET A 2 3.12 19.48 1.05
C MET A 2 2.07 19.80 -0.04
N ASN A 3 2.41 20.67 -0.97
CA ASN A 3 1.52 21.10 -2.06
C ASN A 3 1.71 20.30 -3.36
N GLU A 4 2.63 19.37 -3.36
CA GLU A 4 2.87 18.54 -4.53
C GLU A 4 1.79 17.45 -4.62
N LEU A 5 1.47 17.04 -5.85
CA LEU A 5 0.46 16.04 -6.10
C LEU A 5 0.94 14.64 -5.66
N VAL A 6 0.04 13.87 -5.10
CA VAL A 6 0.32 12.52 -4.66
C VAL A 6 0.83 11.63 -5.79
N GLU A 7 0.34 11.83 -7.01
CA GLU A 7 0.74 11.04 -8.17
C GLU A 7 2.22 11.14 -8.52
N THR A 8 2.90 12.21 -8.08
CA THR A 8 4.34 12.40 -8.33
C THR A 8 5.21 11.67 -7.29
N HIS A 9 4.63 11.28 -6.16
CA HIS A 9 5.37 10.66 -5.06
C HIS A 9 4.87 9.25 -4.66
N MET A 10 3.73 8.83 -5.19
CA MET A 10 3.21 7.49 -4.91
C MET A 10 4.06 6.40 -5.56
N THR A 11 4.04 5.22 -4.98
CA THR A 11 4.59 4.02 -5.58
C THR A 11 3.63 3.54 -6.67
N LYS A 12 4.10 3.44 -7.92
CA LYS A 12 3.29 3.02 -9.08
C LYS A 12 3.39 1.53 -9.36
N ASP A 13 4.55 0.94 -9.08
CA ASP A 13 4.78 -0.49 -9.26
C ASP A 13 4.33 -1.24 -8.01
N VAL A 14 3.02 -1.39 -7.86
CA VAL A 14 2.40 -1.96 -6.67
C VAL A 14 2.24 -3.46 -6.83
N VAL A 15 2.69 -4.22 -5.84
CA VAL A 15 2.44 -5.66 -5.77
C VAL A 15 0.98 -5.86 -5.37
N THR A 16 0.23 -6.58 -6.20
CA THR A 16 -1.20 -6.84 -5.98
C THR A 16 -1.52 -8.32 -6.12
N LEU A 17 -2.63 -8.73 -5.55
CA LEU A 17 -3.22 -10.05 -5.71
C LEU A 17 -4.70 -9.91 -6.08
N ASN A 18 -5.38 -11.02 -6.30
CA ASN A 18 -6.81 -11.05 -6.60
C ASN A 18 -7.59 -11.76 -5.48
N PRO A 19 -8.94 -11.68 -5.47
CA PRO A 19 -9.74 -12.28 -4.41
C PRO A 19 -9.58 -13.79 -4.23
N ASP A 20 -9.21 -14.50 -5.29
CA ASP A 20 -9.01 -15.95 -5.25
C ASP A 20 -7.59 -16.35 -4.82
N SER A 21 -6.68 -15.40 -4.70
CA SER A 21 -5.35 -15.66 -4.17
C SER A 21 -5.43 -16.19 -2.75
N THR A 22 -4.48 -17.02 -2.35
CA THR A 22 -4.45 -17.61 -1.01
C THR A 22 -3.76 -16.68 0.00
N LEU A 23 -4.06 -16.87 1.27
CA LEU A 23 -3.34 -16.17 2.34
C LEU A 23 -1.87 -16.62 2.40
N GLY A 24 -1.58 -17.84 1.95
CA GLY A 24 -0.21 -18.32 1.80
C GLY A 24 0.58 -17.46 0.81
N GLU A 25 -0.03 -17.11 -0.33
CA GLU A 25 0.58 -16.20 -1.31
C GLU A 25 0.83 -14.81 -0.73
N VAL A 26 -0.12 -14.29 0.06
CA VAL A 26 0.06 -13.01 0.78
C VAL A 26 1.28 -13.09 1.70
N ARG A 27 1.35 -14.15 2.51
CA ARG A 27 2.45 -14.36 3.45
C ARG A 27 3.81 -14.35 2.72
N GLU A 28 3.91 -15.07 1.61
CA GLU A 28 5.14 -15.13 0.81
C GLU A 28 5.55 -13.74 0.29
N ILE A 29 4.59 -12.97 -0.21
CA ILE A 29 4.84 -11.61 -0.70
C ILE A 29 5.30 -10.69 0.42
N LEU A 30 4.63 -10.72 1.57
CA LEU A 30 4.99 -9.88 2.71
C LEU A 30 6.41 -10.17 3.19
N LEU A 31 6.79 -11.45 3.23
CA LEU A 31 8.11 -11.86 3.67
C LEU A 31 9.20 -11.55 2.64
N SER A 32 8.95 -11.83 1.36
CA SER A 32 9.98 -11.69 0.31
C SER A 32 10.16 -10.25 -0.15
N LYS A 33 9.12 -9.43 -0.11
CA LYS A 33 9.15 -8.03 -0.59
C LYS A 33 9.30 -7.00 0.51
N HIS A 34 9.28 -7.41 1.77
CA HIS A 34 9.35 -6.51 2.94
C HIS A 34 8.29 -5.41 2.91
N ILE A 35 7.08 -5.74 2.45
CA ILE A 35 5.93 -4.85 2.42
C ILE A 35 4.91 -5.27 3.47
N HIS A 36 3.99 -4.36 3.79
CA HIS A 36 2.99 -4.59 4.84
C HIS A 36 1.55 -4.53 4.34
N HIS A 37 1.35 -4.13 3.09
CA HIS A 37 0.03 -3.91 2.49
C HIS A 37 0.00 -4.49 1.09
N VAL A 38 -1.05 -5.26 0.78
CA VAL A 38 -1.26 -5.84 -0.55
C VAL A 38 -2.66 -5.45 -1.01
N PRO A 39 -2.78 -4.55 -1.99
CA PRO A 39 -4.07 -4.25 -2.60
C PRO A 39 -4.58 -5.46 -3.37
N ILE A 40 -5.89 -5.66 -3.32
CA ILE A 40 -6.56 -6.78 -3.98
C ILE A 40 -7.39 -6.21 -5.13
N LEU A 41 -7.13 -6.72 -6.33
CA LEU A 41 -7.76 -6.23 -7.56
C LEU A 41 -8.61 -7.31 -8.23
N GLU A 42 -9.72 -6.88 -8.82
CA GLU A 42 -10.45 -7.62 -9.86
C GLU A 42 -10.19 -6.91 -11.17
N GLY A 43 -9.41 -7.53 -12.07
CA GLY A 43 -8.88 -6.82 -13.22
C GLY A 43 -7.99 -5.67 -12.75
N LYS A 44 -8.39 -4.44 -13.05
CA LYS A 44 -7.68 -3.23 -12.59
C LYS A 44 -8.35 -2.57 -11.38
N LYS A 45 -9.55 -3.01 -11.00
CA LYS A 45 -10.33 -2.37 -9.94
C LYS A 45 -9.91 -2.84 -8.56
N LEU A 46 -9.75 -1.89 -7.66
CA LEU A 46 -9.47 -2.16 -6.26
C LEU A 46 -10.75 -2.69 -5.59
N VAL A 47 -10.68 -3.90 -5.04
CA VAL A 47 -11.80 -4.53 -4.35
C VAL A 47 -11.52 -4.81 -2.88
N GLY A 48 -10.28 -4.69 -2.45
CA GLY A 48 -9.92 -4.93 -1.06
C GLY A 48 -8.46 -4.61 -0.75
N MET A 49 -8.13 -4.79 0.51
CA MET A 49 -6.77 -4.63 1.03
C MET A 49 -6.52 -5.71 2.07
N ILE A 50 -5.33 -6.27 2.04
CA ILE A 50 -4.88 -7.17 3.10
C ILE A 50 -3.53 -6.69 3.62
N THR A 51 -3.32 -6.83 4.94
CA THR A 51 -2.12 -6.32 5.60
C THR A 51 -1.40 -7.43 6.38
N SER A 52 -0.16 -7.17 6.74
CA SER A 52 0.59 -8.04 7.64
C SER A 52 -0.11 -8.23 8.99
N TRP A 53 -0.79 -7.19 9.46
CA TRP A 53 -1.59 -7.26 10.70
C TRP A 53 -2.75 -8.25 10.58
N ASP A 54 -3.42 -8.29 9.43
CA ASP A 54 -4.52 -9.24 9.19
C ASP A 54 -4.04 -10.68 9.29
N ILE A 55 -2.87 -10.97 8.70
CA ILE A 55 -2.25 -12.30 8.79
C ILE A 55 -1.85 -12.63 10.23
N PHE A 56 -1.22 -11.68 10.90
CA PHE A 56 -0.77 -11.87 12.30
C PHE A 56 -1.94 -12.16 13.24
N LYS A 57 -3.05 -11.42 13.13
CA LYS A 57 -4.24 -11.59 13.97
C LYS A 57 -4.86 -12.98 13.88
N LEU A 58 -4.82 -13.59 12.69
CA LEU A 58 -5.44 -14.89 12.47
C LEU A 58 -4.75 -16.02 13.24
N GLY A 59 -3.44 -15.95 13.39
CA GLY A 59 -2.68 -16.94 14.13
C GLY A 59 -2.82 -18.37 13.62
N LYS A 60 -2.92 -18.54 12.29
CA LYS A 60 -3.10 -19.84 11.65
C LYS A 60 -1.75 -20.48 11.28
N SER A 61 -1.78 -21.79 11.01
CA SER A 61 -0.62 -22.50 10.48
C SER A 61 -0.38 -22.14 9.00
N VAL A 62 0.81 -22.43 8.48
CA VAL A 62 1.13 -22.21 7.07
C VAL A 62 0.17 -22.99 6.16
N GLU A 63 -0.13 -24.23 6.52
CA GLU A 63 -1.08 -25.08 5.77
C GLU A 63 -2.48 -24.48 5.72
N GLU A 64 -2.94 -23.93 6.84
CA GLU A 64 -4.25 -23.28 6.91
C GLU A 64 -4.29 -22.03 6.04
N TYR A 65 -3.23 -21.21 6.04
CA TYR A 65 -3.14 -20.05 5.16
C TYR A 65 -3.18 -20.44 3.68
N ASN A 66 -2.56 -21.56 3.32
CA ASN A 66 -2.55 -22.03 1.93
C ASN A 66 -3.92 -22.49 1.42
N SER A 67 -4.86 -22.77 2.33
CA SER A 67 -6.22 -23.19 2.00
C SER A 67 -7.26 -22.07 2.10
N MET A 68 -6.89 -20.90 2.61
CA MET A 68 -7.80 -19.76 2.77
C MET A 68 -7.63 -18.76 1.64
N LYS A 69 -8.75 -18.24 1.13
CA LYS A 69 -8.73 -17.21 0.08
C LYS A 69 -8.67 -15.82 0.72
N VAL A 70 -8.00 -14.91 0.02
CA VAL A 70 -7.91 -13.50 0.41
C VAL A 70 -9.30 -12.88 0.60
N SER A 71 -10.26 -13.23 -0.27
CA SER A 71 -11.64 -12.72 -0.21
C SER A 71 -12.34 -13.02 1.12
N GLU A 72 -11.90 -14.03 1.85
CA GLU A 72 -12.52 -14.40 3.12
C GLU A 72 -12.22 -13.42 4.26
N ILE A 73 -11.08 -12.70 4.17
CA ILE A 73 -10.63 -11.84 5.28
C ILE A 73 -10.24 -10.41 4.86
N MET A 74 -10.12 -10.11 3.57
CA MET A 74 -9.70 -8.78 3.11
C MET A 74 -10.66 -7.69 3.61
N THR A 75 -10.12 -6.50 3.86
CA THR A 75 -10.91 -5.30 4.10
C THR A 75 -11.48 -4.84 2.76
N ARG A 76 -12.80 -4.70 2.65
CA ARG A 76 -13.48 -4.31 1.40
C ARG A 76 -13.70 -2.81 1.29
N LYS A 77 -14.00 -2.14 2.41
CA LYS A 77 -14.16 -0.68 2.47
C LYS A 77 -12.81 -0.03 2.73
N VAL A 78 -12.02 0.11 1.67
CA VAL A 78 -10.67 0.67 1.75
C VAL A 78 -10.76 2.18 1.52
N ALA A 79 -10.12 2.95 2.41
CA ALA A 79 -9.97 4.39 2.20
C ALA A 79 -9.03 4.63 1.01
N THR A 80 -9.48 5.42 0.05
CA THR A 80 -8.71 5.75 -1.15
C THR A 80 -8.67 7.26 -1.37
N LEU A 81 -7.70 7.71 -2.16
CA LEU A 81 -7.63 9.09 -2.63
C LEU A 81 -7.42 9.10 -4.14
N ASP A 82 -7.74 10.23 -4.79
CA ASP A 82 -7.49 10.38 -6.22
C ASP A 82 -6.09 10.97 -6.47
N PRO A 83 -5.53 10.82 -7.69
CA PRO A 83 -4.17 11.25 -7.99
C PRO A 83 -3.96 12.77 -7.94
N GLY A 84 -5.03 13.55 -7.99
CA GLY A 84 -4.99 15.01 -7.92
C GLY A 84 -4.89 15.58 -6.52
N GLN A 85 -4.93 14.74 -5.49
CA GLN A 85 -4.77 15.20 -4.11
C GLN A 85 -3.33 15.61 -3.82
N HIS A 86 -3.17 16.57 -2.91
CA HIS A 86 -1.86 17.02 -2.45
C HIS A 86 -1.33 16.15 -1.31
N LEU A 87 -0.03 16.10 -1.15
CA LEU A 87 0.61 15.33 -0.08
C LEU A 87 0.13 15.74 1.32
N GLY A 88 -0.23 17.02 1.51
CA GLY A 88 -0.80 17.48 2.77
C GLY A 88 -2.10 16.78 3.13
N ALA A 89 -2.98 16.52 2.15
CA ALA A 89 -4.21 15.77 2.37
C ALA A 89 -3.93 14.32 2.74
N VAL A 90 -2.94 13.71 2.10
CA VAL A 90 -2.50 12.34 2.43
C VAL A 90 -2.00 12.27 3.87
N ALA A 91 -1.12 13.19 4.24
CA ALA A 91 -0.56 13.25 5.59
C ALA A 91 -1.66 13.42 6.65
N GLU A 92 -2.67 14.24 6.37
CA GLU A 92 -3.82 14.42 7.25
C GLU A 92 -4.60 13.11 7.45
N VAL A 93 -4.91 12.40 6.37
CA VAL A 93 -5.64 11.13 6.43
C VAL A 93 -4.84 10.08 7.21
N LEU A 94 -3.55 9.94 6.93
CA LEU A 94 -2.68 9.00 7.64
C LEU A 94 -2.62 9.30 9.13
N THR A 95 -2.53 10.58 9.49
CA THR A 95 -2.43 11.01 10.89
C THR A 95 -3.73 10.81 11.64
N ARG A 96 -4.87 11.20 11.05
CA ARG A 96 -6.18 11.14 11.73
C ARG A 96 -6.69 9.72 11.91
N HIS A 97 -6.44 8.84 10.95
CA HIS A 97 -7.00 7.50 10.94
C HIS A 97 -5.98 6.42 11.28
N LEU A 98 -4.74 6.79 11.55
CA LEU A 98 -3.64 5.87 11.85
C LEU A 98 -3.44 4.79 10.77
N PHE A 99 -3.79 5.11 9.53
CA PHE A 99 -3.47 4.27 8.39
C PHE A 99 -1.97 4.38 8.08
N HIS A 100 -1.42 3.34 7.47
CA HIS A 100 -0.02 3.33 7.05
C HIS A 100 0.13 3.36 5.53
N ALA A 101 -0.95 3.11 4.80
CA ALA A 101 -0.97 3.12 3.34
C ALA A 101 -2.35 3.51 2.83
N ILE A 102 -2.37 4.25 1.73
CA ILE A 102 -3.62 4.66 1.07
C ILE A 102 -3.48 4.35 -0.42
N PRO A 103 -4.34 3.50 -0.98
CA PRO A 103 -4.40 3.30 -2.43
C PRO A 103 -4.88 4.56 -3.14
N ILE A 104 -4.28 4.83 -4.29
CA ILE A 104 -4.65 5.94 -5.16
C ILE A 104 -5.37 5.34 -6.37
N VAL A 105 -6.59 5.81 -6.61
CA VAL A 105 -7.47 5.26 -7.65
C VAL A 105 -7.99 6.37 -8.56
N ASN A 106 -8.34 6.00 -9.79
CA ASN A 106 -9.03 6.90 -10.72
C ASN A 106 -10.55 6.87 -10.53
N ASP A 107 -11.29 7.58 -11.39
CA ASP A 107 -12.74 7.68 -11.31
C ASP A 107 -13.46 6.33 -11.51
N GLU A 108 -12.84 5.39 -12.20
CA GLU A 108 -13.35 4.01 -12.36
C GLU A 108 -12.93 3.08 -11.23
N HIS A 109 -12.33 3.62 -10.16
CA HIS A 109 -11.82 2.85 -9.02
C HIS A 109 -10.70 1.87 -9.40
N GLU A 110 -9.97 2.19 -10.46
CA GLU A 110 -8.80 1.43 -10.85
C GLU A 110 -7.57 1.88 -10.07
N LEU A 111 -6.75 0.94 -9.63
CA LEU A 111 -5.56 1.23 -8.84
C LEU A 111 -4.48 1.88 -9.73
N LEU A 112 -4.03 3.08 -9.34
CA LEU A 112 -2.96 3.82 -10.01
C LEU A 112 -1.63 3.72 -9.24
N GLY A 113 -1.71 3.60 -7.92
CA GLY A 113 -0.54 3.54 -7.07
C GLY A 113 -0.93 3.42 -5.61
N ILE A 114 0.07 3.45 -4.75
CA ILE A 114 -0.12 3.45 -3.31
C ILE A 114 0.83 4.47 -2.69
N ILE A 115 0.35 5.16 -1.65
CA ILE A 115 1.18 6.08 -0.87
C ILE A 115 1.20 5.62 0.58
N THR A 116 2.38 5.58 1.18
CA THR A 116 2.58 5.09 2.54
C THR A 116 3.12 6.19 3.44
N SER A 117 3.04 5.97 4.75
CA SER A 117 3.68 6.87 5.72
C SER A 117 5.19 6.97 5.47
N THR A 118 5.82 5.88 5.05
CA THR A 118 7.25 5.86 4.69
C THR A 118 7.53 6.77 3.49
N ASP A 119 6.65 6.81 2.49
CA ASP A 119 6.79 7.70 1.33
C ASP A 119 6.78 9.16 1.76
N ILE A 120 5.91 9.52 2.71
CA ILE A 120 5.85 10.89 3.24
C ILE A 120 7.13 11.23 4.02
N VAL A 121 7.60 10.33 4.86
CA VAL A 121 8.86 10.53 5.61
C VAL A 121 10.03 10.70 4.63
N ARG A 122 10.09 9.86 3.59
CA ARG A 122 11.13 9.95 2.56
C ARG A 122 11.07 11.29 1.82
N TYR A 123 9.87 11.75 1.45
CA TYR A 123 9.67 13.04 0.81
C TYR A 123 10.24 14.18 1.66
N GLU A 124 9.90 14.23 2.94
CA GLU A 124 10.39 15.26 3.86
C GLU A 124 11.90 15.17 4.05
N HIS A 125 12.45 13.98 4.16
CA HIS A 125 13.90 13.79 4.31
C HIS A 125 14.67 14.28 3.08
N ILE A 126 14.23 13.91 1.89
CA ILE A 126 14.86 14.32 0.63
C ILE A 126 14.79 15.83 0.46
N LYS A 127 13.67 16.44 0.84
CA LYS A 127 13.48 17.89 0.76
C LYS A 127 14.43 18.64 1.69
N GLU A 128 14.64 18.12 2.90
CA GLU A 128 15.54 18.73 3.88
C GLU A 128 17.01 18.46 3.56
N TYR A 129 17.32 17.29 3.00
CA TYR A 129 18.69 16.85 2.69
C TYR A 129 18.80 16.37 1.24
N PRO A 130 18.76 17.31 0.25
CA PRO A 130 18.77 16.94 -1.17
C PRO A 130 20.01 16.15 -1.60
N GLU A 131 21.14 16.35 -0.94
CA GLU A 131 22.41 15.66 -1.22
C GLU A 131 22.37 14.15 -0.94
N ASN A 132 21.36 13.69 -0.22
CA ASN A 132 21.22 12.28 0.12
C ASN A 132 20.32 11.51 -0.87
N LEU A 133 19.80 12.19 -1.90
CA LEU A 133 18.86 11.60 -2.85
C LEU A 133 19.37 10.30 -3.48
N GLU A 134 20.65 10.30 -3.89
CA GLU A 134 21.25 9.14 -4.56
C GLU A 134 21.39 7.92 -3.65
N LYS A 135 21.57 8.13 -2.34
CA LYS A 135 21.71 7.05 -1.37
C LYS A 135 20.40 6.28 -1.19
N PHE A 136 19.26 6.95 -1.28
CA PHE A 136 17.95 6.33 -1.08
C PHE A 136 17.47 5.56 -2.30
N VAL A 137 17.86 5.97 -3.49
CA VAL A 137 17.46 5.31 -4.73
C VAL A 137 18.15 3.95 -4.88
N GLY A 138 19.38 3.82 -4.35
CA GLY A 138 20.14 2.58 -4.45
C GLY A 138 19.77 1.48 -3.45
N GLU A 139 19.18 1.85 -2.32
CA GLU A 139 18.87 0.90 -1.23
C GLU A 139 17.50 0.23 -1.32
N ASN A 140 16.64 0.70 -2.21
CA ASN A 140 15.26 0.20 -2.36
C ASN A 140 15.03 -0.68 -3.59
N MET A 141 16.10 -1.13 -4.20
CA MET A 141 15.99 -2.06 -5.33
C MET A 141 16.33 -3.49 -4.94
#